data_7d52839ad9506d815395443cefa5775d
#
_entry.id   7d52839ad9506d815395443cefa5775d
#
_cell.length_a   1.000
_cell.length_b   1.000
_cell.length_c   1.000
_cell.angle_alpha   90.00
_cell.angle_beta   90.00
_cell.angle_gamma   90.00
#
_symmetry.space_group_name_H-M   'P 1'
#
loop_
_entity.id
_entity.type
_entity.pdbx_description
1 polymer ?
#
loop_
_entity_poly.entity_id
_entity_poly.type
_entity_poly.pdbx_seq_one_letter_code
_entity_poly.pdbx_strand_id
1 'polypeptide(L)'
;MSFRSLKAVVSSAAVILIAGCAAQTPANMQREGAAGEVPGPDMRPEARDDANAAQPALARTADALDTTSEEERRAASARVGAAQTALGATVASLGSPGEPGFWMKTPLVSSPAQGRVVFPANGKSVNVELVPRPGSATGGSQLSLAAMRAIEAPLTGLPELQVFRLGD
;
A
#
# COMPACT_ATOMS: atom_id res chain seq x y z
N MET A 1 44.10 30.25 -4.78
CA MET A 1 43.90 30.75 -3.40
C MET A 1 43.23 29.65 -2.61
N SER A 2 44.02 29.12 -1.70
CA SER A 2 43.64 28.01 -0.82
C SER A 2 42.77 28.50 0.32
N PHE A 3 41.72 27.76 0.66
CA PHE A 3 41.22 27.75 2.04
C PHE A 3 41.05 26.33 2.55
N ARG A 4 41.86 26.09 3.50
CA ARG A 4 42.03 24.89 4.32
C ARG A 4 40.98 24.84 5.41
N SER A 5 40.62 23.61 5.73
CA SER A 5 40.39 23.07 7.08
C SER A 5 39.31 23.69 7.97
N LEU A 6 38.44 22.87 8.51
CA LEU A 6 38.55 22.57 9.94
C LEU A 6 37.79 21.28 10.31
N LYS A 7 38.52 20.45 11.01
CA LYS A 7 38.06 19.24 11.71
C LYS A 7 37.23 19.65 12.93
N ALA A 8 36.19 18.92 13.24
CA ALA A 8 35.74 18.77 14.62
C ALA A 8 35.17 17.36 14.83
N VAL A 9 35.98 16.60 15.52
CA VAL A 9 35.65 15.33 16.17
C VAL A 9 34.94 15.67 17.47
N VAL A 10 33.74 15.14 17.70
CA VAL A 10 33.24 15.00 19.06
C VAL A 10 32.67 13.61 19.20
N SER A 11 33.41 12.83 19.91
CA SER A 11 33.10 11.55 20.52
C SER A 11 32.21 11.79 21.73
N SER A 12 31.11 11.07 21.85
CA SER A 12 30.50 10.83 23.16
C SER A 12 29.75 9.53 23.14
N ALA A 13 30.38 8.56 23.75
CA ALA A 13 29.80 7.30 24.19
C ALA A 13 28.87 7.57 25.39
N ALA A 14 27.66 7.07 25.33
CA ALA A 14 26.84 6.88 26.50
C ALA A 14 26.27 5.48 26.46
N VAL A 15 26.89 4.60 27.21
CA VAL A 15 26.41 3.27 27.62
C VAL A 15 25.40 3.50 28.70
N ILE A 16 24.16 3.04 28.47
CA ILE A 16 23.17 2.84 29.54
C ILE A 16 22.74 1.39 29.52
N LEU A 17 23.33 0.64 30.45
CA LEU A 17 22.86 -0.64 30.94
C LEU A 17 21.66 -0.40 31.85
N ILE A 18 20.49 -0.96 31.51
CA ILE A 18 19.43 -1.19 32.49
C ILE A 18 19.04 -2.66 32.38
N ALA A 19 19.53 -3.42 33.33
CA ALA A 19 19.05 -4.72 33.71
C ALA A 19 17.87 -4.54 34.69
N GLY A 20 16.88 -5.38 34.62
CA GLY A 20 15.78 -5.42 35.60
C GLY A 20 14.59 -6.14 35.00
N CYS A 21 14.52 -7.44 35.18
CA CYS A 21 13.77 -8.19 36.19
C CYS A 21 12.24 -8.09 36.00
N ALA A 22 11.65 -9.14 35.74
CA ALA A 22 10.84 -10.00 36.63
C ALA A 22 9.80 -10.77 35.84
N ALA A 23 9.99 -12.06 35.82
CA ALA A 23 8.94 -13.03 35.54
C ALA A 23 7.86 -12.90 36.62
N GLN A 24 6.62 -12.67 36.22
CA GLN A 24 5.46 -12.91 37.08
C GLN A 24 4.56 -13.90 36.37
N THR A 25 4.65 -15.12 36.87
CA THR A 25 3.70 -16.20 36.67
C THR A 25 2.50 -15.97 37.60
N PRO A 26 1.27 -15.84 37.14
CA PRO A 26 0.13 -15.97 38.04
C PRO A 26 -0.18 -17.47 38.22
N ALA A 27 -0.19 -17.85 39.46
CA ALA A 27 -0.53 -19.15 39.94
C ALA A 27 -1.93 -19.60 39.49
N ASN A 28 -1.96 -20.83 39.00
CA ASN A 28 -3.13 -21.67 38.82
C ASN A 28 -3.85 -21.88 40.16
N MET A 29 -5.02 -21.28 40.31
CA MET A 29 -5.93 -21.66 41.42
C MET A 29 -6.80 -22.83 40.94
N GLN A 30 -6.36 -24.03 41.31
CA GLN A 30 -7.21 -25.19 41.34
C GLN A 30 -8.40 -24.92 42.23
N ARG A 31 -9.58 -25.01 41.68
CA ARG A 31 -10.82 -25.14 42.42
C ARG A 31 -11.36 -26.54 42.16
N GLU A 32 -10.97 -27.43 43.03
CA GLU A 32 -11.70 -28.68 43.24
C GLU A 32 -13.04 -28.39 43.87
N GLY A 33 -14.06 -29.04 43.40
CA GLY A 33 -15.25 -29.21 44.20
C GLY A 33 -16.56 -29.21 43.42
N ALA A 34 -17.11 -30.36 43.41
CA ALA A 34 -18.52 -30.72 43.36
C ALA A 34 -19.04 -31.33 42.06
N ALA A 35 -19.17 -32.62 42.16
CA ALA A 35 -20.03 -33.45 41.36
C ALA A 35 -21.45 -32.90 41.35
N GLY A 36 -22.00 -32.75 40.16
CA GLY A 36 -23.39 -32.44 39.90
C GLY A 36 -23.73 -33.03 38.53
N GLU A 37 -24.01 -34.29 38.55
CA GLU A 37 -24.55 -35.07 37.45
C GLU A 37 -25.98 -34.56 37.16
N VAL A 38 -26.21 -33.92 36.04
CA VAL A 38 -27.51 -33.71 35.46
C VAL A 38 -27.45 -34.16 34.01
N PRO A 39 -28.12 -35.25 33.66
CA PRO A 39 -28.30 -35.57 32.24
C PRO A 39 -29.33 -34.62 31.65
N GLY A 40 -28.85 -33.55 31.03
CA GLY A 40 -29.65 -32.70 30.18
C GLY A 40 -29.69 -33.27 28.75
N PRO A 41 -30.82 -33.13 28.06
CA PRO A 41 -30.96 -33.69 26.73
C PRO A 41 -29.99 -32.99 25.77
N ASP A 42 -29.42 -33.84 24.95
CA ASP A 42 -28.60 -33.58 23.77
C ASP A 42 -29.01 -32.30 23.06
N MET A 43 -28.48 -31.16 23.51
CA MET A 43 -28.45 -29.95 22.71
C MET A 43 -27.20 -30.04 21.85
N ARG A 44 -27.25 -30.94 20.89
CA ARG A 44 -26.48 -30.83 19.68
C ARG A 44 -26.77 -29.41 19.17
N PRO A 45 -25.79 -28.53 19.02
CA PRO A 45 -25.99 -27.30 18.30
C PRO A 45 -26.52 -27.70 16.93
N GLU A 46 -27.79 -27.45 16.68
CA GLU A 46 -28.28 -27.50 15.33
C GLU A 46 -27.35 -26.60 14.53
N ALA A 47 -26.71 -27.24 13.56
CA ALA A 47 -25.99 -26.49 12.54
C ALA A 47 -26.97 -25.40 12.10
N ARG A 48 -26.70 -24.16 12.50
CA ARG A 48 -27.34 -23.02 11.88
C ARG A 48 -27.08 -23.24 10.41
N ASP A 49 -28.13 -23.52 9.69
CA ASP A 49 -28.09 -23.51 8.25
C ASP A 49 -27.44 -22.21 7.87
N ASP A 50 -26.17 -22.28 7.50
CA ASP A 50 -25.38 -21.18 6.99
C ASP A 50 -25.92 -20.78 5.60
N ALA A 51 -27.23 -20.63 5.50
CA ALA A 51 -27.86 -19.97 4.38
C ALA A 51 -27.38 -18.53 4.21
N ASN A 52 -26.66 -18.01 5.21
CA ASN A 52 -25.95 -16.73 5.10
C ASN A 52 -24.46 -16.88 4.78
N ALA A 53 -23.94 -18.10 4.71
CA ALA A 53 -22.57 -18.36 4.26
C ALA A 53 -22.45 -18.39 2.73
N ALA A 54 -23.57 -18.29 2.03
CA ALA A 54 -23.62 -18.33 0.58
C ALA A 54 -24.19 -17.05 -0.05
N GLN A 55 -24.14 -15.92 0.63
CA GLN A 55 -23.83 -14.76 -0.16
C GLN A 55 -22.35 -14.98 -0.55
N PRO A 56 -22.05 -15.25 -1.85
CA PRO A 56 -20.74 -14.94 -2.31
C PRO A 56 -20.61 -13.49 -1.87
N ALA A 57 -19.77 -13.20 -0.90
CA ALA A 57 -19.23 -11.89 -0.75
C ALA A 57 -18.85 -11.58 -2.19
N LEU A 58 -19.69 -10.76 -2.88
CA LEU A 58 -19.45 -10.38 -4.25
C LEU A 58 -18.02 -9.97 -4.21
N ALA A 59 -17.19 -10.93 -4.59
CA ALA A 59 -15.81 -10.91 -4.22
C ALA A 59 -15.37 -9.59 -4.77
N ARG A 60 -15.07 -8.66 -3.88
CA ARG A 60 -14.56 -7.35 -4.26
C ARG A 60 -13.17 -7.60 -4.78
N THR A 61 -13.13 -8.45 -5.80
CA THR A 61 -11.94 -8.78 -6.54
C THR A 61 -11.49 -7.50 -7.23
N ALA A 62 -10.21 -7.35 -7.41
CA ALA A 62 -9.67 -6.25 -8.19
C ALA A 62 -10.36 -6.13 -9.55
N ASP A 63 -10.79 -7.25 -10.14
CA ASP A 63 -11.52 -7.27 -11.41
C ASP A 63 -12.94 -6.66 -11.31
N ALA A 64 -13.65 -6.90 -10.23
CA ALA A 64 -14.99 -6.33 -10.03
C ALA A 64 -14.95 -4.82 -9.72
N LEU A 65 -13.83 -4.34 -9.18
CA LEU A 65 -13.63 -2.92 -8.87
C LEU A 65 -13.01 -2.13 -10.03
N ASP A 66 -12.40 -2.82 -11.00
CA ASP A 66 -11.83 -2.20 -12.17
C ASP A 66 -12.90 -1.94 -13.23
N THR A 67 -13.48 -0.75 -13.20
CA THR A 67 -14.49 -0.29 -14.16
C THR A 67 -13.89 0.37 -15.40
N THR A 68 -12.57 0.26 -15.58
CA THR A 68 -11.84 0.91 -16.68
C THR A 68 -12.19 0.28 -18.02
N SER A 69 -12.54 1.11 -19.00
CA SER A 69 -12.85 0.65 -20.35
C SER A 69 -11.61 0.21 -21.13
N GLU A 70 -11.81 -0.61 -22.16
CA GLU A 70 -10.74 -1.01 -23.08
C GLU A 70 -10.09 0.18 -23.78
N GLU A 71 -10.85 1.22 -24.11
CA GLU A 71 -10.34 2.44 -24.73
C GLU A 71 -9.44 3.23 -23.78
N GLU A 72 -9.86 3.38 -22.54
CA GLU A 72 -9.03 4.04 -21.50
C GLU A 72 -7.73 3.27 -21.27
N ARG A 73 -7.78 1.93 -21.27
CA ARG A 73 -6.57 1.11 -21.15
C ARG A 73 -5.63 1.30 -22.35
N ARG A 74 -6.18 1.37 -23.56
CA ARG A 74 -5.37 1.63 -24.76
C ARG A 74 -4.75 3.02 -24.73
N ALA A 75 -5.53 4.04 -24.39
CA ALA A 75 -5.04 5.42 -24.28
C ALA A 75 -3.94 5.52 -23.19
N ALA A 76 -4.14 4.89 -22.06
CA ALA A 76 -3.17 4.87 -20.97
C ALA A 76 -1.87 4.13 -21.35
N SER A 77 -1.98 3.08 -22.17
CA SER A 77 -0.83 2.31 -22.64
C SER A 77 -0.11 2.94 -23.85
N ALA A 78 -0.71 3.93 -24.51
CA ALA A 78 -0.16 4.56 -25.69
C ALA A 78 1.20 5.19 -25.37
N ARG A 79 2.19 4.95 -26.23
CA ARG A 79 3.47 5.67 -26.16
C ARG A 79 3.25 7.08 -26.68
N VAL A 80 3.24 8.03 -25.78
CA VAL A 80 3.21 9.45 -26.15
C VAL A 80 4.63 9.84 -26.55
N GLY A 81 4.80 10.29 -27.78
CA GLY A 81 6.07 10.86 -28.28
C GLY A 81 6.37 12.25 -27.72
N ALA A 82 5.61 12.72 -26.73
CA ALA A 82 5.79 14.00 -26.10
C ALA A 82 7.09 14.05 -25.29
N ALA A 83 7.65 15.25 -25.18
CA ALA A 83 8.76 15.51 -24.29
C ALA A 83 8.39 15.08 -22.87
N GLN A 84 9.27 14.31 -22.24
CA GLN A 84 9.04 13.79 -20.89
C GLN A 84 10.04 14.43 -19.94
N THR A 85 9.56 14.99 -18.84
CA THR A 85 10.40 15.51 -17.77
C THR A 85 10.37 14.53 -16.60
N ALA A 86 11.52 13.98 -16.21
CA ALA A 86 11.60 13.11 -15.05
C ALA A 86 11.30 13.90 -13.76
N LEU A 87 10.34 13.42 -13.00
CA LEU A 87 10.00 13.97 -11.68
C LEU A 87 10.74 13.23 -10.55
N GLY A 88 11.18 12.01 -10.82
CA GLY A 88 11.93 11.18 -9.88
C GLY A 88 11.28 9.82 -9.60
N ALA A 89 11.85 9.13 -8.61
CA ALA A 89 11.33 7.86 -8.13
C ALA A 89 10.46 8.06 -6.89
N THR A 90 9.46 7.22 -6.73
CA THR A 90 8.58 7.23 -5.56
C THR A 90 8.10 5.81 -5.26
N VAL A 91 7.89 5.53 -3.98
CA VAL A 91 7.21 4.31 -3.57
C VAL A 91 5.71 4.55 -3.63
N ALA A 92 4.97 3.66 -4.27
CA ALA A 92 3.53 3.80 -4.41
C ALA A 92 2.77 2.70 -3.68
N SER A 93 1.67 3.08 -3.05
CA SER A 93 0.66 2.17 -2.53
C SER A 93 -0.56 2.16 -3.43
N LEU A 94 -1.37 1.11 -3.34
CA LEU A 94 -2.70 1.12 -3.95
C LEU A 94 -3.54 2.23 -3.32
N GLY A 95 -4.13 3.07 -4.14
CA GLY A 95 -5.09 4.08 -3.73
C GLY A 95 -6.47 3.50 -3.47
N SER A 96 -7.50 4.33 -3.51
CA SER A 96 -8.89 3.87 -3.33
C SER A 96 -9.30 2.95 -4.48
N PRO A 97 -9.59 1.66 -4.24
CA PRO A 97 -9.90 0.73 -5.31
C PRO A 97 -11.20 1.03 -6.08
N GLY A 98 -12.12 1.74 -5.44
CA GLY A 98 -13.38 2.16 -6.05
C GLY A 98 -13.30 3.46 -6.84
N GLU A 99 -12.14 4.11 -6.90
CA GLU A 99 -11.94 5.34 -7.66
C GLU A 99 -11.50 4.97 -9.10
N PRO A 100 -12.33 5.24 -10.11
CA PRO A 100 -12.07 4.82 -11.49
C PRO A 100 -10.94 5.62 -12.14
N GLY A 101 -10.46 5.13 -13.28
CA GLY A 101 -9.51 5.81 -14.16
C GLY A 101 -8.05 5.58 -13.81
N PHE A 102 -7.19 6.21 -14.61
CA PHE A 102 -5.74 6.15 -14.48
C PHE A 102 -5.21 7.41 -13.82
N TRP A 103 -4.91 7.36 -12.55
CA TRP A 103 -4.42 8.50 -11.78
C TRP A 103 -3.32 8.08 -10.79
N MET A 104 -2.51 9.06 -10.43
CA MET A 104 -1.51 8.96 -9.38
C MET A 104 -1.54 10.19 -8.48
N LYS A 105 -1.86 10.01 -7.20
CA LYS A 105 -1.77 11.08 -6.19
C LYS A 105 -0.34 11.10 -5.63
N THR A 106 0.36 12.21 -5.89
CA THR A 106 1.80 12.29 -5.60
C THR A 106 2.20 13.68 -5.12
N PRO A 107 3.17 13.77 -4.19
CA PRO A 107 3.75 15.05 -3.81
C PRO A 107 4.81 15.57 -4.80
N LEU A 108 5.10 14.84 -5.89
CA LEU A 108 6.08 15.25 -6.89
C LEU A 108 5.58 16.37 -7.82
N VAL A 109 4.29 16.68 -7.79
CA VAL A 109 3.68 17.76 -8.55
C VAL A 109 2.93 18.72 -7.64
N SER A 110 2.89 19.99 -8.00
CA SER A 110 2.15 21.04 -7.29
C SER A 110 0.82 21.39 -7.93
N SER A 111 0.60 20.95 -9.16
CA SER A 111 -0.65 21.12 -9.92
C SER A 111 -0.95 19.86 -10.72
N PRO A 112 -2.22 19.60 -11.05
CA PRO A 112 -2.59 18.48 -11.91
C PRO A 112 -1.83 18.55 -13.24
N ALA A 113 -1.37 17.38 -13.72
CA ALA A 113 -0.63 17.28 -14.97
C ALA A 113 -0.78 15.88 -15.58
N GLN A 114 -0.56 15.77 -16.89
CA GLN A 114 -0.43 14.45 -17.51
C GLN A 114 0.96 13.90 -17.21
N GLY A 115 1.01 12.63 -16.86
CA GLY A 115 2.24 11.95 -16.54
C GLY A 115 2.32 10.52 -17.06
N ARG A 116 3.49 9.97 -16.96
CA ARG A 116 3.76 8.56 -17.22
C ARG A 116 4.43 7.94 -16.00
N VAL A 117 3.96 6.79 -15.63
CA VAL A 117 4.55 5.96 -14.58
C VAL A 117 5.20 4.76 -15.22
N VAL A 118 6.41 4.46 -14.81
CA VAL A 118 7.18 3.29 -15.25
C VAL A 118 7.47 2.40 -14.05
N PHE A 119 7.22 1.12 -14.19
CA PHE A 119 7.62 0.12 -13.19
C PHE A 119 8.92 -0.53 -13.64
N PRO A 120 10.08 -0.19 -13.02
CA PRO A 120 11.39 -0.63 -13.49
C PRO A 120 11.59 -2.15 -13.46
N ALA A 121 10.90 -2.84 -12.54
CA ALA A 121 11.05 -4.29 -12.37
C ALA A 121 10.65 -5.10 -13.61
N ASN A 122 9.70 -4.58 -14.42
CA ASN A 122 9.25 -5.26 -15.64
C ASN A 122 9.27 -4.36 -16.89
N GLY A 123 9.67 -3.09 -16.74
CA GLY A 123 9.73 -2.10 -17.82
C GLY A 123 8.38 -1.63 -18.34
N LYS A 124 7.26 -2.06 -17.74
CA LYS A 124 5.92 -1.60 -18.14
C LYS A 124 5.66 -0.17 -17.72
N SER A 125 4.88 0.52 -18.51
CA SER A 125 4.53 1.92 -18.25
C SER A 125 3.08 2.20 -18.59
N VAL A 126 2.52 3.22 -17.93
CA VAL A 126 1.15 3.66 -18.12
C VAL A 126 1.08 5.19 -18.00
N ASN A 127 0.24 5.80 -18.81
CA ASN A 127 -0.07 7.22 -18.70
C ASN A 127 -1.14 7.40 -17.63
N VAL A 128 -0.96 8.42 -16.81
CA VAL A 128 -1.84 8.73 -15.68
C VAL A 128 -2.02 10.23 -15.53
N GLU A 129 -3.11 10.62 -14.92
CA GLU A 129 -3.24 11.95 -14.39
C GLU A 129 -2.47 12.04 -13.06
N LEU A 130 -1.52 12.97 -12.98
CA LEU A 130 -0.80 13.28 -11.75
C LEU A 130 -1.61 14.30 -10.96
N VAL A 131 -2.06 13.89 -9.78
CA VAL A 131 -2.85 14.72 -8.87
C VAL A 131 -1.98 15.14 -7.69
N PRO A 132 -1.89 16.43 -7.38
CA PRO A 132 -1.13 16.89 -6.23
C PRO A 132 -1.63 16.29 -4.93
N ARG A 133 -0.70 15.86 -4.09
CA ARG A 133 -0.97 15.38 -2.75
C ARG A 133 -0.11 16.16 -1.76
N PRO A 134 -0.67 16.67 -0.65
CA PRO A 134 0.15 17.32 0.36
C PRO A 134 1.15 16.31 0.98
N GLY A 135 2.34 16.80 1.29
CA GLY A 135 3.38 16.00 1.90
C GLY A 135 4.78 16.30 1.36
N SER A 136 5.78 15.65 1.93
CA SER A 136 7.14 15.68 1.44
C SER A 136 7.25 14.96 0.10
N ALA A 137 8.18 15.40 -0.76
CA ALA A 137 8.50 14.70 -2.02
C ALA A 137 8.90 13.22 -1.80
N THR A 138 9.39 12.89 -0.61
CA THR A 138 9.71 11.52 -0.19
C THR A 138 8.54 10.79 0.48
N GLY A 139 7.38 11.41 0.61
CA GLY A 139 6.22 10.90 1.35
C GLY A 139 5.43 9.78 0.69
N GLY A 140 5.94 9.25 -0.41
CA GLY A 140 5.27 8.20 -1.18
C GLY A 140 4.06 8.70 -1.96
N SER A 141 3.53 7.84 -2.81
CA SER A 141 2.44 8.14 -3.72
C SER A 141 1.32 7.10 -3.62
N GLN A 142 0.18 7.39 -4.21
CA GLN A 142 -0.92 6.45 -4.36
C GLN A 142 -1.23 6.30 -5.84
N LEU A 143 -1.34 5.06 -6.30
CA LEU A 143 -1.64 4.72 -7.69
C LEU A 143 -3.02 4.09 -7.79
N SER A 144 -3.78 4.41 -8.82
CA SER A 144 -5.09 3.80 -9.05
C SER A 144 -4.99 2.30 -9.31
N LEU A 145 -6.07 1.56 -9.03
CA LEU A 145 -6.14 0.12 -9.29
C LEU A 145 -5.90 -0.19 -10.76
N ALA A 146 -6.53 0.56 -11.66
CA ALA A 146 -6.36 0.39 -13.11
C ALA A 146 -4.90 0.57 -13.55
N ALA A 147 -4.22 1.60 -13.02
CA ALA A 147 -2.82 1.85 -13.35
C ALA A 147 -1.88 0.78 -12.79
N MET A 148 -2.10 0.31 -11.53
CA MET A 148 -1.31 -0.79 -10.96
C MET A 148 -1.44 -2.07 -11.79
N ARG A 149 -2.65 -2.39 -12.23
CA ARG A 149 -2.89 -3.56 -13.09
C ARG A 149 -2.23 -3.42 -14.45
N ALA A 150 -2.31 -2.24 -15.07
CA ALA A 150 -1.70 -1.99 -16.38
C ALA A 150 -0.18 -2.18 -16.40
N ILE A 151 0.49 -1.82 -15.30
CA ILE A 151 1.94 -2.03 -15.16
C ILE A 151 2.27 -3.37 -14.48
N GLU A 152 1.29 -4.20 -14.17
CA GLU A 152 1.43 -5.48 -13.46
C GLU A 152 2.22 -5.36 -12.14
N ALA A 153 1.98 -4.28 -11.42
CA ALA A 153 2.57 -4.09 -10.10
C ALA A 153 1.78 -4.86 -9.03
N PRO A 154 2.44 -5.34 -7.97
CA PRO A 154 1.77 -6.05 -6.88
C PRO A 154 0.80 -5.12 -6.13
N LEU A 155 -0.48 -5.50 -6.06
CA LEU A 155 -1.54 -4.68 -5.46
C LEU A 155 -1.41 -4.51 -3.94
N THR A 156 -0.79 -5.47 -3.29
CA THR A 156 -0.55 -5.46 -1.83
C THR A 156 0.86 -5.01 -1.45
N GLY A 157 1.70 -4.72 -2.45
CA GLY A 157 3.07 -4.29 -2.27
C GLY A 157 3.22 -2.77 -2.25
N LEU A 158 4.46 -2.35 -2.13
CA LEU A 158 4.88 -0.96 -2.22
C LEU A 158 5.94 -0.85 -3.33
N PRO A 159 5.55 -0.96 -4.61
CA PRO A 159 6.50 -0.88 -5.72
C PRO A 159 7.15 0.49 -5.80
N GLU A 160 8.44 0.49 -6.14
CA GLU A 160 9.15 1.71 -6.53
C GLU A 160 8.86 1.99 -8.01
N LEU A 161 8.45 3.21 -8.30
CA LEU A 161 8.02 3.66 -9.61
C LEU A 161 8.81 4.89 -10.04
N GLN A 162 9.12 4.99 -11.33
CA GLN A 162 9.64 6.21 -11.92
C GLN A 162 8.50 7.02 -12.50
N VAL A 163 8.49 8.31 -12.21
CA VAL A 163 7.43 9.23 -12.60
C VAL A 163 7.97 10.28 -13.54
N PHE A 164 7.26 10.49 -14.62
CA PHE A 164 7.57 11.50 -15.63
C PHE A 164 6.35 12.39 -15.83
N ARG A 165 6.57 13.69 -15.99
CA ARG A 165 5.57 14.62 -16.49
C ARG A 165 5.63 14.59 -18.01
N LEU A 166 4.48 14.51 -18.65
CA LEU A 166 4.36 14.68 -20.08
C LEU A 166 4.26 16.18 -20.39
N GLY A 167 4.97 16.63 -21.41
CA GLY A 167 4.81 17.98 -21.93
C GLY A 167 3.44 18.13 -22.60
N ASP A 168 2.91 19.32 -22.52
CA ASP A 168 1.71 19.73 -23.27
C ASP A 168 2.01 19.80 -24.77
#